data_86796a30a7d2408e74f2a08e00973368
#
_entry.id   86796a30a7d2408e74f2a08e00973368
#
_cell.length_a   1.000
_cell.length_b   1.000
_cell.length_c   1.000
_cell.angle_alpha   90.00
_cell.angle_beta   90.00
_cell.angle_gamma   90.00
#
_symmetry.space_group_name_H-M   'P 1'
#
loop_
_entity.id
_entity.type
_entity.pdbx_description
1 polymer ?
#
loop_
_entity_poly.entity_id
_entity_poly.type
_entity_poly.pdbx_seq_one_letter_code
_entity_poly.pdbx_strand_id
1 'polypeptide(L)'
;NAVPLCSVEEYLAGPELPDEMPVYIEIRSVEELDETFVFKLRKDQQAILVLSLGIDYHEYREMFHQLDYWGLSNQVLVRLVLNGKDCERLSLQAAAQIGGLFLDRLPAGLWIYTPEIEGMAFSLALSRNILQSAGVRRYKAEFVSCPGCGRTLYDLQGAVAKVKAAFAHLDNLKIAIMGCVVNGPGEMGDADYGYVGAGNG
;
A
#
# COMPACT_ATOMS: atom_id res chain seq x y z
N ASN A 1 2.68 4.79 23.78
CA ASN A 1 4.14 4.78 23.77
C ASN A 1 4.57 5.07 22.33
N ALA A 2 5.35 6.13 22.13
CA ALA A 2 5.97 6.41 20.83
C ALA A 2 7.12 5.42 20.66
N VAL A 3 7.18 4.74 19.52
CA VAL A 3 8.31 3.88 19.18
C VAL A 3 9.39 4.77 18.56
N PRO A 4 10.63 4.73 19.04
CA PRO A 4 11.69 5.59 18.52
C PRO A 4 12.07 5.17 17.09
N LEU A 5 12.18 6.16 16.21
CA LEU A 5 12.82 6.04 14.91
C LEU A 5 14.27 6.50 15.11
N CYS A 6 15.23 5.63 14.90
CA CYS A 6 16.66 5.92 15.02
C CYS A 6 17.34 5.91 13.63
N SER A 7 18.44 6.63 13.51
CA SER A 7 19.31 6.53 12.34
C SER A 7 20.15 5.22 12.39
N VAL A 8 20.77 4.86 11.25
CA VAL A 8 21.71 3.73 11.22
C VAL A 8 22.86 3.91 12.20
N GLU A 9 23.41 5.14 12.31
CA GLU A 9 24.48 5.46 13.25
C GLU A 9 24.06 5.27 14.72
N GLU A 10 22.87 5.78 15.08
CA GLU A 10 22.31 5.61 16.43
C GLU A 10 22.06 4.14 16.76
N TYR A 11 21.55 3.36 15.81
CA TYR A 11 21.35 1.94 15.96
C TYR A 11 22.66 1.19 16.16
N LEU A 12 23.71 1.53 15.39
CA LEU A 12 25.03 0.91 15.52
C LEU A 12 25.71 1.25 16.85
N ALA A 13 25.58 2.49 17.32
CA ALA A 13 26.16 2.97 18.60
C ALA A 13 25.38 2.52 19.84
N GLY A 14 24.09 2.15 19.65
CA GLY A 14 23.22 1.78 20.77
C GLY A 14 23.54 0.39 21.35
N PRO A 15 23.14 0.14 22.61
CA PRO A 15 23.20 -1.19 23.21
C PRO A 15 22.30 -2.16 22.45
N GLU A 16 22.56 -3.47 22.57
CA GLU A 16 21.62 -4.48 22.12
C GLU A 16 20.29 -4.26 22.85
N LEU A 17 19.21 -4.05 22.09
CA LEU A 17 17.90 -3.80 22.68
C LEU A 17 17.29 -5.12 23.17
N PRO A 18 16.45 -5.07 24.22
CA PRO A 18 15.73 -6.26 24.65
C PRO A 18 14.87 -6.83 23.51
N ASP A 19 14.84 -8.15 23.38
CA ASP A 19 14.13 -8.91 22.33
C ASP A 19 12.61 -8.59 22.19
N GLU A 20 12.05 -7.82 23.09
CA GLU A 20 10.61 -7.55 23.16
C GLU A 20 10.16 -6.24 22.49
N MET A 21 11.08 -5.38 22.05
CA MET A 21 10.72 -4.08 21.46
C MET A 21 11.24 -3.94 20.04
N PRO A 22 10.34 -3.79 19.02
CA PRO A 22 10.77 -3.51 17.67
C PRO A 22 11.42 -2.13 17.59
N VAL A 23 12.57 -2.05 16.91
CA VAL A 23 13.28 -0.81 16.61
C VAL A 23 12.97 -0.41 15.17
N TYR A 24 12.67 0.85 14.96
CA TYR A 24 12.50 1.41 13.63
C TYR A 24 13.80 2.12 13.23
N ILE A 25 14.44 1.65 12.16
CA ILE A 25 15.74 2.18 11.68
C ILE A 25 15.51 2.90 10.37
N GLU A 26 15.76 4.20 10.35
CA GLU A 26 15.65 5.00 9.14
C GLU A 26 16.89 4.85 8.28
N ILE A 27 16.68 4.42 7.02
CA ILE A 27 17.68 4.30 5.97
C ILE A 27 17.39 5.37 4.91
N ARG A 28 18.38 6.20 4.61
CA ARG A 28 18.25 7.35 3.71
C ARG A 28 19.00 7.19 2.41
N SER A 29 19.92 6.24 2.33
CA SER A 29 20.62 5.92 1.10
C SER A 29 21.07 4.44 1.07
N VAL A 30 21.42 3.96 -0.13
CA VAL A 30 21.89 2.57 -0.32
C VAL A 30 23.25 2.35 0.35
N GLU A 31 24.07 3.38 0.43
CA GLU A 31 25.41 3.35 1.02
C GLU A 31 25.39 3.07 2.53
N GLU A 32 24.24 3.30 3.20
CA GLU A 32 24.09 2.97 4.62
C GLU A 32 23.98 1.46 4.88
N LEU A 33 23.77 0.63 3.84
CA LEU A 33 23.82 -0.84 3.90
C LEU A 33 25.27 -1.35 3.83
N ASP A 34 26.12 -0.97 4.77
CA ASP A 34 27.46 -1.51 4.87
C ASP A 34 27.52 -2.87 5.58
N GLU A 35 28.67 -3.53 5.53
CA GLU A 35 28.87 -4.85 6.15
C GLU A 35 28.60 -4.84 7.66
N THR A 36 28.92 -3.76 8.36
CA THR A 36 28.77 -3.63 9.81
C THR A 36 27.29 -3.59 10.19
N PHE A 37 26.52 -2.78 9.48
CA PHE A 37 25.09 -2.67 9.68
C PHE A 37 24.36 -3.97 9.34
N VAL A 38 24.68 -4.56 8.19
CA VAL A 38 24.13 -5.86 7.75
C VAL A 38 24.43 -6.97 8.79
N PHE A 39 25.66 -7.01 9.33
CA PHE A 39 26.03 -8.01 10.33
C PHE A 39 25.19 -7.89 11.62
N LYS A 40 24.91 -6.65 12.07
CA LYS A 40 24.06 -6.39 13.23
C LYS A 40 22.60 -6.74 12.94
N LEU A 41 22.06 -6.34 11.76
CA LEU A 41 20.70 -6.64 11.36
C LEU A 41 20.38 -8.14 11.24
N ARG A 42 21.34 -8.95 10.79
CA ARG A 42 21.16 -10.41 10.72
C ARG A 42 20.88 -11.05 12.08
N LYS A 43 21.31 -10.42 13.15
CA LYS A 43 21.06 -10.88 14.53
C LYS A 43 19.77 -10.31 15.11
N ASP A 44 19.26 -9.21 14.54
CA ASP A 44 18.08 -8.50 15.01
C ASP A 44 16.96 -8.59 13.96
N GLN A 45 16.26 -9.73 13.97
CA GLN A 45 15.15 -10.00 13.06
C GLN A 45 13.89 -9.17 13.35
N GLN A 46 13.83 -8.52 14.51
CA GLN A 46 12.70 -7.68 14.92
C GLN A 46 12.87 -6.22 14.48
N ALA A 47 14.08 -5.82 14.09
CA ALA A 47 14.32 -4.50 13.54
C ALA A 47 13.48 -4.27 12.28
N ILE A 48 12.80 -3.13 12.23
CA ILE A 48 11.97 -2.70 11.11
C ILE A 48 12.72 -1.60 10.37
N LEU A 49 12.99 -1.81 9.09
CA LEU A 49 13.67 -0.83 8.26
C LEU A 49 12.67 0.19 7.72
N VAL A 50 12.97 1.47 7.83
CA VAL A 50 12.17 2.57 7.30
C VAL A 50 12.94 3.26 6.20
N LEU A 51 12.59 2.96 4.95
CA LEU A 51 13.24 3.58 3.80
C LEU A 51 12.70 5.00 3.59
N SER A 52 13.54 5.98 3.82
CA SER A 52 13.31 7.41 3.60
C SER A 52 14.18 7.92 2.45
N LEU A 53 14.18 7.18 1.33
CA LEU A 53 14.91 7.54 0.12
C LEU A 53 14.24 8.76 -0.54
N GLY A 54 14.90 9.36 -1.52
CA GLY A 54 14.38 10.50 -2.25
C GLY A 54 13.03 10.24 -2.94
N ILE A 55 12.84 10.87 -4.08
CA ILE A 55 11.60 10.74 -4.86
C ILE A 55 11.75 9.75 -6.02
N ASP A 56 12.91 9.14 -6.20
CA ASP A 56 13.20 8.24 -7.31
C ASP A 56 12.76 6.81 -6.99
N TYR A 57 11.84 6.30 -7.80
CA TYR A 57 11.37 4.90 -7.74
C TYR A 57 12.51 3.89 -7.89
N HIS A 58 13.53 4.21 -8.70
CA HIS A 58 14.67 3.32 -8.95
C HIS A 58 15.55 3.12 -7.71
N GLU A 59 15.74 4.18 -6.91
CA GLU A 59 16.48 4.08 -5.64
C GLU A 59 15.83 3.11 -4.67
N TYR A 60 14.49 3.14 -4.57
CA TYR A 60 13.76 2.17 -3.75
C TYR A 60 13.93 0.74 -4.26
N ARG A 61 13.85 0.53 -5.57
CA ARG A 61 14.05 -0.81 -6.14
C ARG A 61 15.46 -1.32 -5.94
N GLU A 62 16.45 -0.47 -6.11
CA GLU A 62 17.85 -0.80 -5.83
C GLU A 62 18.03 -1.21 -4.37
N MET A 63 17.47 -0.45 -3.44
CA MET A 63 17.50 -0.79 -2.02
C MET A 63 16.91 -2.19 -1.75
N PHE A 64 15.74 -2.51 -2.29
CA PHE A 64 15.15 -3.84 -2.13
C PHE A 64 16.03 -4.94 -2.74
N HIS A 65 16.68 -4.66 -3.87
CA HIS A 65 17.61 -5.60 -4.47
C HIS A 65 18.85 -5.82 -3.59
N GLN A 66 19.38 -4.75 -2.97
CA GLN A 66 20.50 -4.86 -2.03
C GLN A 66 20.11 -5.64 -0.76
N LEU A 67 18.92 -5.40 -0.21
CA LEU A 67 18.41 -6.16 0.94
C LEU A 67 18.31 -7.66 0.62
N ASP A 68 17.81 -8.01 -0.55
CA ASP A 68 17.75 -9.40 -1.04
C ASP A 68 19.15 -10.00 -1.24
N TYR A 69 20.06 -9.25 -1.88
CA TYR A 69 21.46 -9.65 -2.08
C TYR A 69 22.16 -9.97 -0.75
N TRP A 70 21.92 -9.18 0.28
CA TRP A 70 22.45 -9.42 1.63
C TRP A 70 21.69 -10.50 2.41
N GLY A 71 20.60 -11.03 1.87
CA GLY A 71 19.77 -12.04 2.51
C GLY A 71 19.09 -11.53 3.80
N LEU A 72 18.69 -10.25 3.82
CA LEU A 72 17.98 -9.63 4.92
C LEU A 72 16.48 -9.86 4.78
N SER A 73 15.83 -10.36 5.83
CA SER A 73 14.39 -10.65 5.89
C SER A 73 13.61 -9.73 6.81
N ASN A 74 14.23 -8.64 7.25
CA ASN A 74 13.60 -7.63 8.10
C ASN A 74 12.39 -7.00 7.41
N GLN A 75 11.36 -6.64 8.18
CA GLN A 75 10.23 -5.90 7.64
C GLN A 75 10.67 -4.52 7.17
N VAL A 76 10.18 -4.11 6.00
CA VAL A 76 10.53 -2.84 5.39
C VAL A 76 9.29 -1.97 5.24
N LEU A 77 9.33 -0.77 5.81
CA LEU A 77 8.35 0.29 5.58
C LEU A 77 8.94 1.32 4.61
N VAL A 78 8.14 1.76 3.66
CA VAL A 78 8.50 2.92 2.83
C VAL A 78 7.94 4.18 3.48
N ARG A 79 8.80 5.15 3.76
CA ARG A 79 8.42 6.47 4.24
C ARG A 79 8.53 7.50 3.12
N LEU A 80 7.43 8.22 2.88
CA LEU A 80 7.36 9.26 1.86
C LEU A 80 6.98 10.60 2.50
N VAL A 81 7.80 11.62 2.31
CA VAL A 81 7.51 13.00 2.72
C VAL A 81 7.04 13.79 1.52
N LEU A 82 5.83 14.32 1.57
CA LEU A 82 5.20 15.07 0.49
C LEU A 82 4.99 16.53 0.90
N ASN A 83 5.65 17.45 0.22
CA ASN A 83 5.55 18.87 0.45
C ASN A 83 4.55 19.53 -0.48
N GLY A 84 3.70 20.38 0.06
CA GLY A 84 2.65 21.10 -0.65
C GLY A 84 1.25 20.91 -0.03
N LYS A 85 0.28 21.66 -0.57
CA LYS A 85 -1.11 21.67 -0.06
C LYS A 85 -2.13 21.13 -1.06
N ASP A 86 -1.72 20.87 -2.29
CA ASP A 86 -2.59 20.33 -3.33
C ASP A 86 -2.72 18.81 -3.16
N CYS A 87 -3.81 18.38 -2.55
CA CYS A 87 -4.10 16.97 -2.25
C CYS A 87 -4.14 16.07 -3.50
N GLU A 88 -4.64 16.59 -4.64
CA GLU A 88 -4.68 15.81 -5.88
C GLU A 88 -3.28 15.57 -6.42
N ARG A 89 -2.48 16.63 -6.52
CA ARG A 89 -1.08 16.53 -6.95
C ARG A 89 -0.28 15.59 -6.04
N LEU A 90 -0.41 15.71 -4.72
CA LEU A 90 0.30 14.85 -3.76
C LEU A 90 -0.14 13.38 -3.90
N SER A 91 -1.43 13.14 -4.18
CA SER A 91 -1.93 11.78 -4.40
C SER A 91 -1.35 11.14 -5.66
N LEU A 92 -1.31 11.88 -6.78
CA LEU A 92 -0.70 11.42 -8.02
C LEU A 92 0.81 11.19 -7.85
N GLN A 93 1.49 12.12 -7.19
CA GLN A 93 2.91 12.01 -6.90
C GLN A 93 3.22 10.76 -6.08
N ALA A 94 2.54 10.54 -4.97
CA ALA A 94 2.75 9.35 -4.14
C ALA A 94 2.48 8.05 -4.91
N ALA A 95 1.36 7.98 -5.64
CA ALA A 95 1.02 6.79 -6.41
C ALA A 95 2.08 6.47 -7.48
N ALA A 96 2.59 7.49 -8.18
CA ALA A 96 3.62 7.33 -9.20
C ALA A 96 4.98 6.89 -8.61
N GLN A 97 5.37 7.44 -7.45
CA GLN A 97 6.66 7.18 -6.84
C GLN A 97 6.76 5.81 -6.18
N ILE A 98 5.72 5.37 -5.49
CA ILE A 98 5.81 4.16 -4.65
C ILE A 98 4.75 3.09 -4.94
N GLY A 99 3.72 3.41 -5.72
CA GLY A 99 2.63 2.46 -6.00
C GLY A 99 3.11 1.15 -6.63
N GLY A 100 4.08 1.22 -7.54
CA GLY A 100 4.68 0.06 -8.18
C GLY A 100 5.36 -0.90 -7.21
N LEU A 101 5.99 -0.38 -6.14
CA LEU A 101 6.64 -1.22 -5.12
C LEU A 101 5.63 -2.15 -4.43
N PHE A 102 4.41 -1.64 -4.20
CA PHE A 102 3.33 -2.41 -3.58
C PHE A 102 2.68 -3.42 -4.53
N LEU A 103 2.65 -3.13 -5.84
CA LEU A 103 2.26 -4.12 -6.85
C LEU A 103 3.24 -5.31 -6.85
N ASP A 104 4.52 -5.04 -6.73
CA ASP A 104 5.60 -6.04 -6.65
C ASP A 104 5.71 -6.71 -5.26
N ARG A 105 4.86 -6.32 -4.28
CA ARG A 105 4.87 -6.87 -2.90
C ARG A 105 6.20 -6.70 -2.16
N LEU A 106 6.96 -5.66 -2.48
CA LEU A 106 8.27 -5.44 -1.87
C LEU A 106 8.17 -4.89 -0.44
N PRO A 107 7.42 -3.78 -0.15
CA PRO A 107 7.33 -3.27 1.21
C PRO A 107 6.27 -3.99 2.06
N ALA A 108 6.52 -4.07 3.37
CA ALA A 108 5.54 -4.53 4.34
C ALA A 108 4.51 -3.45 4.73
N GLY A 109 4.84 -2.18 4.55
CA GLY A 109 3.93 -1.08 4.89
C GLY A 109 4.36 0.29 4.35
N LEU A 110 3.50 1.28 4.59
CA LEU A 110 3.61 2.63 4.04
C LEU A 110 3.38 3.68 5.13
N TRP A 111 4.29 4.65 5.18
CA TRP A 111 4.20 5.83 6.03
C TRP A 111 4.29 7.10 5.20
N ILE A 112 3.15 7.75 4.93
CA ILE A 112 3.11 9.06 4.26
C ILE A 112 3.05 10.17 5.31
N TYR A 113 3.92 11.17 5.16
CA TYR A 113 3.93 12.38 5.96
C TYR A 113 3.75 13.62 5.09
N THR A 114 2.78 14.46 5.45
CA THR A 114 2.41 15.68 4.71
C THR A 114 2.46 16.89 5.66
N PRO A 115 3.64 17.49 5.85
CA PRO A 115 3.85 18.52 6.89
C PRO A 115 3.04 19.79 6.68
N GLU A 116 2.65 20.10 5.44
CA GLU A 116 1.89 21.31 5.10
C GLU A 116 0.35 21.12 5.11
N ILE A 117 -0.11 19.88 5.32
CA ILE A 117 -1.54 19.56 5.47
C ILE A 117 -1.83 19.30 6.94
N GLU A 118 -2.79 20.04 7.48
CA GLU A 118 -3.14 19.92 8.89
C GLU A 118 -3.74 18.54 9.22
N GLY A 119 -3.21 17.93 10.25
CA GLY A 119 -3.65 16.62 10.75
C GLY A 119 -3.15 15.44 9.92
N MET A 120 -3.55 14.23 10.31
CA MET A 120 -3.13 12.99 9.69
C MET A 120 -4.19 12.36 8.76
N ALA A 121 -5.36 12.95 8.66
CA ALA A 121 -6.49 12.35 7.95
C ALA A 121 -6.20 12.12 6.46
N PHE A 122 -5.59 13.09 5.79
CA PHE A 122 -5.23 12.98 4.38
C PHE A 122 -4.13 11.93 4.14
N SER A 123 -3.02 11.99 4.87
CA SER A 123 -1.91 11.04 4.71
C SER A 123 -2.34 9.60 5.02
N LEU A 124 -3.19 9.40 6.01
CA LEU A 124 -3.74 8.08 6.33
C LEU A 124 -4.69 7.58 5.23
N ALA A 125 -5.58 8.44 4.72
CA ALA A 125 -6.49 8.09 3.63
C ALA A 125 -5.71 7.77 2.34
N LEU A 126 -4.70 8.56 2.02
CA LEU A 126 -3.83 8.34 0.85
C LEU A 126 -3.07 7.02 0.95
N SER A 127 -2.45 6.73 2.11
CA SER A 127 -1.75 5.46 2.35
C SER A 127 -2.69 4.26 2.16
N ARG A 128 -3.90 4.32 2.73
CA ARG A 128 -4.91 3.26 2.59
C ARG A 128 -5.36 3.09 1.14
N ASN A 129 -5.58 4.19 0.41
CA ASN A 129 -5.97 4.13 -1.00
C ASN A 129 -4.88 3.49 -1.88
N ILE A 130 -3.60 3.84 -1.68
CA ILE A 130 -2.48 3.22 -2.42
C ILE A 130 -2.41 1.72 -2.13
N LEU A 131 -2.44 1.32 -0.86
CA LEU A 131 -2.38 -0.09 -0.47
C LEU A 131 -3.57 -0.90 -1.00
N GLN A 132 -4.77 -0.31 -1.00
CA GLN A 132 -5.96 -0.96 -1.56
C GLN A 132 -5.90 -1.05 -3.08
N SER A 133 -5.48 0.02 -3.77
CA SER A 133 -5.36 0.02 -5.23
C SER A 133 -4.30 -0.96 -5.74
N ALA A 134 -3.22 -1.17 -4.97
CA ALA A 134 -2.22 -2.19 -5.23
C ALA A 134 -2.67 -3.61 -4.81
N GLY A 135 -3.88 -3.77 -4.27
CA GLY A 135 -4.39 -5.06 -3.82
C GLY A 135 -3.63 -5.66 -2.63
N VAL A 136 -2.86 -4.85 -1.88
CA VAL A 136 -2.11 -5.32 -0.71
C VAL A 136 -3.02 -5.51 0.49
N ARG A 137 -3.91 -4.54 0.72
CA ARG A 137 -4.82 -4.55 1.86
C ARG A 137 -6.11 -3.82 1.52
N ARG A 138 -7.25 -4.40 1.87
CA ARG A 138 -8.56 -3.76 1.73
C ARG A 138 -8.95 -3.05 3.01
N TYR A 139 -9.41 -1.80 2.90
CA TYR A 139 -9.85 -0.96 4.02
C TYR A 139 -11.32 -0.55 3.92
N LYS A 140 -11.90 -0.70 2.74
CA LYS A 140 -13.31 -0.42 2.43
C LYS A 140 -13.79 -1.36 1.34
N ALA A 141 -15.10 -1.49 1.18
CA ALA A 141 -15.70 -2.25 0.08
C ALA A 141 -15.16 -1.76 -1.27
N GLU A 142 -14.79 -2.69 -2.12
CA GLU A 142 -14.40 -2.47 -3.49
C GLU A 142 -15.55 -2.85 -4.42
N PHE A 143 -15.95 -1.93 -5.28
CA PHE A 143 -17.03 -2.16 -6.24
C PHE A 143 -16.46 -2.13 -7.66
N VAL A 144 -16.59 -3.23 -8.36
CA VAL A 144 -16.18 -3.39 -9.76
C VAL A 144 -17.42 -3.53 -10.62
N SER A 145 -17.50 -2.78 -11.70
CA SER A 145 -18.60 -2.92 -12.66
C SER A 145 -18.08 -2.83 -14.08
N CYS A 146 -18.70 -3.58 -15.00
CA CYS A 146 -18.44 -3.39 -16.41
C CYS A 146 -19.02 -2.06 -16.91
N PRO A 147 -18.52 -1.50 -18.02
CA PRO A 147 -19.02 -0.23 -18.57
C PRO A 147 -20.43 -0.35 -19.19
N GLY A 148 -20.95 -1.56 -19.31
CA GLY A 148 -22.19 -1.84 -20.05
C GLY A 148 -21.94 -1.97 -21.55
N CYS A 149 -22.73 -2.79 -22.21
CA CYS A 149 -22.71 -2.97 -23.66
C CYS A 149 -24.11 -3.33 -24.18
N GLY A 150 -24.29 -3.57 -25.47
CA GLY A 150 -25.58 -3.95 -26.08
C GLY A 150 -26.20 -5.24 -25.52
N ARG A 151 -25.48 -6.02 -24.70
CA ARG A 151 -25.96 -7.20 -24.00
C ARG A 151 -26.51 -6.89 -22.61
N THR A 152 -26.37 -5.67 -22.12
CA THR A 152 -26.91 -5.22 -20.84
C THR A 152 -28.39 -4.87 -21.03
N LEU A 153 -29.28 -5.68 -20.46
CA LEU A 153 -30.73 -5.56 -20.65
C LEU A 153 -31.46 -4.95 -19.44
N TYR A 154 -30.71 -4.30 -18.54
CA TYR A 154 -31.26 -3.65 -17.33
C TYR A 154 -30.50 -2.34 -17.03
N ASP A 155 -31.02 -1.54 -16.12
CA ASP A 155 -30.36 -0.32 -15.64
C ASP A 155 -29.15 -0.68 -14.75
N LEU A 156 -27.99 -0.88 -15.40
CA LEU A 156 -26.74 -1.22 -14.72
C LEU A 156 -26.28 -0.10 -13.76
N GLN A 157 -26.42 1.16 -14.17
CA GLN A 157 -25.98 2.30 -13.35
C GLN A 157 -26.84 2.40 -12.07
N GLY A 158 -28.15 2.25 -12.20
CA GLY A 158 -29.05 2.21 -11.05
C GLY A 158 -28.79 1.03 -10.13
N ALA A 159 -28.48 -0.14 -10.69
CA ALA A 159 -28.08 -1.31 -9.90
C ALA A 159 -26.77 -1.07 -9.13
N VAL A 160 -25.75 -0.51 -9.79
CA VAL A 160 -24.47 -0.15 -9.15
C VAL A 160 -24.70 0.83 -8.00
N ALA A 161 -25.53 1.87 -8.23
CA ALA A 161 -25.83 2.85 -7.19
C ALA A 161 -26.52 2.22 -5.97
N LYS A 162 -27.50 1.36 -6.20
CA LYS A 162 -28.22 0.65 -5.13
C LYS A 162 -27.32 -0.29 -4.35
N VAL A 163 -26.48 -1.07 -5.04
CA VAL A 163 -25.54 -2.00 -4.40
C VAL A 163 -24.51 -1.23 -3.59
N LYS A 164 -23.93 -0.16 -4.13
CA LYS A 164 -23.01 0.71 -3.39
C LYS A 164 -23.65 1.29 -2.14
N ALA A 165 -24.87 1.82 -2.24
CA ALA A 165 -25.57 2.39 -1.09
C ALA A 165 -25.86 1.34 0.01
N ALA A 166 -26.22 0.13 -0.39
CA ALA A 166 -26.54 -0.95 0.55
C ALA A 166 -25.30 -1.54 1.26
N PHE A 167 -24.15 -1.62 0.58
CA PHE A 167 -23.01 -2.39 1.03
C PHE A 167 -21.72 -1.58 1.26
N ALA A 168 -21.75 -0.24 1.14
CA ALA A 168 -20.58 0.63 1.36
C ALA A 168 -20.00 0.55 2.78
N HIS A 169 -20.78 0.09 3.75
CA HIS A 169 -20.37 -0.09 5.14
C HIS A 169 -19.62 -1.41 5.41
N LEU A 170 -19.57 -2.31 4.43
CA LEU A 170 -18.90 -3.60 4.57
C LEU A 170 -17.43 -3.46 4.17
N ASP A 171 -16.56 -3.55 5.16
CA ASP A 171 -15.12 -3.53 4.92
C ASP A 171 -14.64 -4.89 4.36
N ASN A 172 -13.50 -4.85 3.65
CA ASN A 172 -12.79 -6.03 3.14
C ASN A 172 -13.52 -6.88 2.07
N LEU A 173 -14.60 -6.40 1.49
CA LEU A 173 -15.33 -7.10 0.43
C LEU A 173 -15.05 -6.51 -0.96
N LYS A 174 -14.97 -7.37 -1.96
CA LYS A 174 -14.97 -7.03 -3.38
C LYS A 174 -16.29 -7.49 -3.99
N ILE A 175 -17.10 -6.53 -4.44
CA ILE A 175 -18.43 -6.76 -4.99
C ILE A 175 -18.43 -6.37 -6.46
N ALA A 176 -18.77 -7.31 -7.35
CA ALA A 176 -18.85 -7.08 -8.78
C ALA A 176 -20.29 -6.94 -9.24
N ILE A 177 -20.54 -5.97 -10.13
CA ILE A 177 -21.84 -5.74 -10.75
C ILE A 177 -21.66 -5.76 -12.28
N MET A 178 -22.13 -6.81 -12.94
CA MET A 178 -21.91 -7.09 -14.35
C MET A 178 -23.20 -7.03 -15.17
N GLY A 179 -23.12 -6.42 -16.34
CA GLY A 179 -24.25 -6.17 -17.21
C GLY A 179 -24.85 -7.41 -17.88
N CYS A 180 -24.12 -8.50 -18.05
CA CYS A 180 -24.61 -9.70 -18.72
C CYS A 180 -23.91 -10.98 -18.27
N VAL A 181 -24.58 -12.11 -18.48
CA VAL A 181 -24.06 -13.44 -18.12
C VAL A 181 -22.90 -13.92 -19.01
N VAL A 182 -22.67 -13.30 -20.17
CA VAL A 182 -21.69 -13.79 -21.16
C VAL A 182 -20.27 -13.59 -20.64
N ASN A 183 -19.92 -12.36 -20.24
CA ASN A 183 -18.60 -12.03 -19.74
C ASN A 183 -18.56 -11.91 -18.20
N GLY A 184 -19.73 -11.61 -17.61
CA GLY A 184 -19.83 -11.31 -16.18
C GLY A 184 -19.17 -12.33 -15.27
N PRO A 185 -19.46 -13.65 -15.39
CA PRO A 185 -18.87 -14.66 -14.53
C PRO A 185 -17.34 -14.71 -14.59
N GLY A 186 -16.74 -14.49 -15.79
CA GLY A 186 -15.27 -14.45 -15.95
C GLY A 186 -14.64 -13.18 -15.41
N GLU A 187 -15.28 -12.02 -15.64
CA GLU A 187 -14.76 -10.71 -15.20
C GLU A 187 -14.90 -10.47 -13.68
N MET A 188 -15.75 -11.23 -13.01
CA MET A 188 -15.92 -11.14 -11.55
C MET A 188 -15.32 -12.30 -10.78
N GLY A 189 -14.51 -13.14 -11.42
CA GLY A 189 -13.98 -14.37 -10.83
C GLY A 189 -13.16 -14.20 -9.56
N ASP A 190 -12.62 -13.00 -9.33
CA ASP A 190 -11.88 -12.62 -8.13
C ASP A 190 -12.70 -11.79 -7.12
N ALA A 191 -14.01 -11.61 -7.37
CA ALA A 191 -14.91 -10.92 -6.45
C ALA A 191 -15.49 -11.90 -5.40
N ASP A 192 -15.70 -11.38 -4.19
CA ASP A 192 -16.34 -12.16 -3.11
C ASP A 192 -17.83 -12.38 -3.40
N TYR A 193 -18.49 -11.39 -4.02
CA TYR A 193 -19.88 -11.43 -4.45
C TYR A 193 -20.07 -10.81 -5.82
N GLY A 194 -20.97 -11.40 -6.60
CA GLY A 194 -21.27 -10.92 -7.95
C GLY A 194 -22.77 -10.78 -8.20
N TYR A 195 -23.17 -9.64 -8.80
CA TYR A 195 -24.49 -9.44 -9.38
C TYR A 195 -24.37 -9.40 -10.90
N VAL A 196 -25.14 -10.26 -11.58
CA VAL A 196 -25.08 -10.37 -13.04
C VAL A 196 -26.49 -10.28 -13.61
N GLY A 197 -26.68 -9.43 -14.60
CA GLY A 197 -27.95 -9.39 -15.35
C GLY A 197 -28.11 -10.64 -16.23
N ALA A 198 -29.14 -11.42 -15.98
CA ALA A 198 -29.42 -12.69 -16.68
C ALA A 198 -30.47 -12.58 -17.80
N GLY A 199 -30.91 -11.38 -18.16
CA GLY A 199 -32.00 -11.15 -19.12
C GLY A 199 -33.34 -10.91 -18.45
N ASN A 200 -34.42 -10.96 -19.24
CA ASN A 200 -35.77 -10.75 -18.71
C ASN A 200 -36.15 -11.90 -17.79
N GLY A 201 -36.06 -11.65 -16.51
CA GLY A 201 -36.52 -12.50 -15.43
C GLY A 201 -37.51 -11.74 -14.55
#